data_a50bf66f5ba5f49d4264a3fb845668d6
#
_entry.id   a50bf66f5ba5f49d4264a3fb845668d6
#
_cell.length_a   1.000
_cell.length_b   1.000
_cell.length_c   1.000
_cell.angle_alpha   90.00
_cell.angle_beta   90.00
_cell.angle_gamma   90.00
#
_symmetry.space_group_name_H-M   'P 1'
#
loop_
_entity.id
_entity.type
_entity.pdbx_description
1 polymer ?
#
loop_
_entity_poly.entity_id
_entity_poly.type
_entity_poly.pdbx_seq_one_letter_code
_entity_poly.pdbx_strand_id
1 'polypeptide(L)'
;MTKELITIYAEATPNPESMKFVASKMLLPNDSADFRNKEKAENSPLAKALFEMGFVEGVFIMNNFVSVTKNSEYEWFDLIPDLRSFFAEWIEDGKEIVSPVKELSPEQETEIERKIKQLLEDHVKPAVEMDGGAIDFKSFENGVVTVELKGSCSGCPSSTMTLKSGIENLLKRMVPEVETVEAYGV
;
A
#
# COMPACT_ATOMS: atom_id res chain seq x y z
N MET A 1 -19.44 17.11 -22.98
CA MET A 1 -18.34 16.26 -22.49
C MET A 1 -18.97 15.01 -21.90
N THR A 2 -18.68 13.85 -22.43
CA THR A 2 -19.11 12.58 -21.84
C THR A 2 -18.38 12.39 -20.52
N LYS A 3 -19.11 12.45 -19.41
CA LYS A 3 -18.58 12.13 -18.08
C LYS A 3 -18.19 10.64 -18.11
N GLU A 4 -16.92 10.32 -17.91
CA GLU A 4 -16.44 8.94 -17.90
C GLU A 4 -17.04 8.23 -16.67
N LEU A 5 -17.76 7.14 -16.89
CA LEU A 5 -18.37 6.40 -15.80
C LEU A 5 -17.28 5.68 -15.00
N ILE A 6 -17.06 6.09 -13.78
CA ILE A 6 -16.09 5.46 -12.88
C ILE A 6 -16.78 4.32 -12.12
N THR A 7 -16.20 3.13 -12.22
CA THR A 7 -16.65 1.95 -11.47
C THR A 7 -15.68 1.68 -10.31
N ILE A 8 -16.22 1.42 -9.13
CA ILE A 8 -15.47 1.09 -7.92
C ILE A 8 -15.88 -0.30 -7.43
N TYR A 9 -14.90 -1.17 -7.23
CA TYR A 9 -15.09 -2.50 -6.63
C TYR A 9 -14.47 -2.52 -5.24
N ALA A 10 -15.14 -3.16 -4.28
CA ALA A 10 -14.59 -3.42 -2.95
C ALA A 10 -14.11 -4.88 -2.89
N GLU A 11 -12.88 -5.08 -2.50
CA GLU A 11 -12.23 -6.38 -2.35
C GLU A 11 -11.74 -6.54 -0.91
N ALA A 12 -12.06 -7.68 -0.30
CA ALA A 12 -11.54 -8.01 1.03
C ALA A 12 -10.03 -8.23 0.99
N THR A 13 -9.36 -7.85 2.06
CA THR A 13 -7.93 -8.08 2.24
C THR A 13 -7.69 -9.11 3.36
N PRO A 14 -6.48 -9.67 3.50
CA PRO A 14 -6.14 -10.53 4.64
C PRO A 14 -6.26 -9.85 6.00
N ASN A 15 -6.21 -8.51 6.03
CA ASN A 15 -6.45 -7.72 7.21
C ASN A 15 -7.96 -7.38 7.32
N PRO A 16 -8.70 -7.90 8.32
CA PRO A 16 -10.14 -7.68 8.44
C PRO A 16 -10.54 -6.22 8.66
N GLU A 17 -9.63 -5.39 9.17
CA GLU A 17 -9.85 -3.95 9.36
C GLU A 17 -9.55 -3.14 8.08
N SER A 18 -9.08 -3.78 7.02
CA SER A 18 -8.72 -3.12 5.76
C SER A 18 -9.55 -3.64 4.59
N MET A 19 -10.00 -2.72 3.72
CA MET A 19 -10.73 -3.02 2.50
C MET A 19 -10.08 -2.29 1.32
N LYS A 20 -9.92 -3.00 0.20
CA LYS A 20 -9.35 -2.48 -1.03
C LYS A 20 -10.45 -2.03 -1.98
N PHE A 21 -10.43 -0.77 -2.38
CA PHE A 21 -11.35 -0.18 -3.34
C PHE A 21 -10.63 0.02 -4.68
N VAL A 22 -11.00 -0.75 -5.68
CA VAL A 22 -10.39 -0.74 -7.01
C VAL A 22 -11.21 0.11 -7.96
N ALA A 23 -10.59 1.11 -8.57
CA ALA A 23 -11.21 1.99 -9.57
C ALA A 23 -10.97 1.51 -11.00
N SER A 24 -11.88 1.83 -11.90
CA SER A 24 -11.69 1.62 -13.35
C SER A 24 -10.67 2.57 -13.99
N LYS A 25 -10.12 3.50 -13.21
CA LYS A 25 -9.15 4.52 -13.64
C LYS A 25 -7.90 4.48 -12.77
N MET A 26 -6.74 4.75 -13.38
CA MET A 26 -5.47 4.90 -12.65
C MET A 26 -5.52 6.13 -11.76
N LEU A 27 -5.12 5.98 -10.50
CA LEU A 27 -5.10 7.02 -9.47
C LEU A 27 -3.68 7.53 -9.21
N LEU A 28 -2.73 6.61 -9.05
CA LEU A 28 -1.33 6.90 -8.76
C LEU A 28 -0.43 5.92 -9.52
N PRO A 29 -0.17 6.14 -10.83
CA PRO A 29 0.60 5.21 -11.66
C PRO A 29 2.05 5.13 -11.22
N ASN A 30 2.56 3.89 -11.06
CA ASN A 30 3.96 3.58 -10.73
C ASN A 30 4.47 4.18 -9.41
N ASP A 31 3.56 4.57 -8.52
CA ASP A 31 3.87 5.15 -7.21
C ASP A 31 2.91 4.64 -6.15
N SER A 32 3.24 4.85 -4.89
CA SER A 32 2.39 4.50 -3.76
C SER A 32 2.48 5.56 -2.65
N ALA A 33 1.37 5.78 -1.97
CA ALA A 33 1.30 6.70 -0.84
C ALA A 33 0.60 6.02 0.34
N ASP A 34 1.25 6.01 1.50
CA ASP A 34 0.76 5.40 2.74
C ASP A 34 0.59 6.46 3.83
N PHE A 35 -0.64 6.62 4.27
CA PHE A 35 -1.05 7.58 5.28
C PHE A 35 -1.61 6.85 6.49
N ARG A 36 -0.84 6.74 7.55
CA ARG A 36 -1.19 6.01 8.80
C ARG A 36 -1.89 6.89 9.83
N ASN A 37 -2.02 8.17 9.56
CA ASN A 37 -2.76 9.13 10.36
C ASN A 37 -3.06 10.39 9.53
N LYS A 38 -3.97 11.21 10.04
CA LYS A 38 -4.40 12.45 9.39
C LYS A 38 -3.25 13.44 9.16
N GLU A 39 -2.29 13.48 10.08
CA GLU A 39 -1.15 14.41 10.02
C GLU A 39 -0.23 14.13 8.83
N LYS A 40 -0.08 12.86 8.46
CA LYS A 40 0.72 12.44 7.29
C LYS A 40 0.01 12.66 5.96
N ALA A 41 -1.28 12.92 5.96
CA ALA A 41 -2.09 13.08 4.75
C ALA A 41 -2.01 14.49 4.13
N GLU A 42 -1.07 15.34 4.54
CA GLU A 42 -1.00 16.75 4.11
C GLU A 42 -0.91 16.93 2.60
N ASN A 43 -0.25 16.02 1.91
CA ASN A 43 -0.08 16.03 0.46
C ASN A 43 -1.15 15.25 -0.31
N SER A 44 -2.19 14.73 0.36
CA SER A 44 -3.28 14.01 -0.29
C SER A 44 -4.64 14.58 0.09
N PRO A 45 -5.28 15.36 -0.79
CA PRO A 45 -6.65 15.82 -0.57
C PRO A 45 -7.65 14.67 -0.38
N LEU A 46 -7.47 13.56 -1.13
CA LEU A 46 -8.29 12.37 -0.98
C LEU A 46 -8.14 11.74 0.41
N ALA A 47 -6.91 11.51 0.87
CA ALA A 47 -6.68 10.92 2.18
C ALA A 47 -7.19 11.82 3.31
N LYS A 48 -7.00 13.14 3.21
CA LYS A 48 -7.58 14.10 4.16
C LYS A 48 -9.09 13.95 4.29
N ALA A 49 -9.80 13.92 3.16
CA ALA A 49 -11.25 13.78 3.14
C ALA A 49 -11.71 12.44 3.75
N LEU A 50 -10.96 11.35 3.53
CA LEU A 50 -11.23 10.06 4.15
C LEU A 50 -11.05 10.10 5.67
N PHE A 51 -9.96 10.68 6.17
CA PHE A 51 -9.75 10.83 7.62
C PHE A 51 -10.80 11.71 8.32
N GLU A 52 -11.48 12.62 7.60
CA GLU A 52 -12.60 13.40 8.15
C GLU A 52 -13.85 12.56 8.41
N MET A 53 -13.96 11.35 7.85
CA MET A 53 -15.09 10.45 8.09
C MET A 53 -15.10 9.82 9.49
N GLY A 54 -14.03 9.97 10.27
CA GLY A 54 -13.95 9.61 11.69
C GLY A 54 -13.73 8.13 11.98
N PHE A 55 -14.02 7.22 11.05
CA PHE A 55 -13.76 5.77 11.18
C PHE A 55 -12.46 5.32 10.52
N VAL A 56 -11.84 6.17 9.71
CA VAL A 56 -10.63 5.85 8.95
C VAL A 56 -9.39 6.03 9.82
N GLU A 57 -8.59 4.97 9.94
CA GLU A 57 -7.32 4.94 10.66
C GLU A 57 -6.10 4.89 9.73
N GLY A 58 -6.29 4.45 8.47
CA GLY A 58 -5.23 4.39 7.49
C GLY A 58 -5.76 4.47 6.08
N VAL A 59 -4.97 5.06 5.19
CA VAL A 59 -5.24 5.17 3.75
C VAL A 59 -3.98 4.83 2.98
N PHE A 60 -4.06 3.86 2.08
CA PHE A 60 -2.99 3.51 1.17
C PHE A 60 -3.48 3.62 -0.28
N ILE A 61 -2.73 4.33 -1.12
CA ILE A 61 -3.08 4.59 -2.52
C ILE A 61 -1.97 4.07 -3.41
N MET A 62 -2.35 3.30 -4.43
CA MET A 62 -1.41 2.77 -5.40
C MET A 62 -2.13 2.41 -6.70
N ASN A 63 -1.47 2.63 -7.84
CA ASN A 63 -2.01 2.28 -9.16
C ASN A 63 -3.46 2.76 -9.35
N ASN A 64 -4.43 1.85 -9.35
CA ASN A 64 -5.85 2.11 -9.52
C ASN A 64 -6.68 1.75 -8.29
N PHE A 65 -6.08 1.64 -7.12
CA PHE A 65 -6.81 1.27 -5.90
C PHE A 65 -6.45 2.12 -4.68
N VAL A 66 -7.38 2.14 -3.74
CA VAL A 66 -7.21 2.70 -2.40
C VAL A 66 -7.55 1.64 -1.38
N SER A 67 -6.63 1.33 -0.47
CA SER A 67 -6.93 0.51 0.71
C SER A 67 -7.24 1.42 1.89
N VAL A 68 -8.40 1.24 2.48
CA VAL A 68 -8.86 1.97 3.65
C VAL A 68 -8.79 1.04 4.85
N THR A 69 -8.17 1.47 5.93
CA THR A 69 -8.19 0.80 7.22
C THR A 69 -9.13 1.55 8.15
N LYS A 70 -10.11 0.84 8.70
CA LYS A 70 -11.11 1.37 9.64
C LYS A 70 -10.78 0.99 11.07
N ASN A 71 -11.35 1.69 12.03
CA ASN A 71 -11.33 1.23 13.40
C ASN A 71 -12.33 0.07 13.63
N SER A 72 -12.14 -0.69 14.71
CA SER A 72 -12.90 -1.90 15.01
C SER A 72 -14.37 -1.67 15.40
N GLU A 73 -14.78 -0.42 15.61
CA GLU A 73 -16.15 -0.07 16.05
C GLU A 73 -17.17 -0.09 14.90
N TYR A 74 -16.70 -0.09 13.64
CA TYR A 74 -17.54 -0.01 12.45
C TYR A 74 -17.52 -1.32 11.65
N GLU A 75 -18.57 -1.58 10.88
CA GLU A 75 -18.70 -2.76 10.02
C GLU A 75 -18.59 -2.37 8.54
N TRP A 76 -17.85 -3.17 7.77
CA TRP A 76 -17.67 -2.92 6.33
C TRP A 76 -18.97 -2.91 5.54
N PHE A 77 -19.95 -3.72 5.98
CA PHE A 77 -21.23 -3.78 5.30
C PHE A 77 -21.93 -2.42 5.21
N ASP A 78 -21.80 -1.60 6.24
CA ASP A 78 -22.41 -0.27 6.32
C ASP A 78 -21.56 0.78 5.57
N LEU A 79 -20.24 0.61 5.51
CA LEU A 79 -19.30 1.60 4.96
C LEU A 79 -19.06 1.47 3.46
N ILE A 80 -19.13 0.25 2.90
CA ILE A 80 -18.78 -0.01 1.50
C ILE A 80 -19.64 0.80 0.52
N PRO A 81 -20.98 0.91 0.64
CA PRO A 81 -21.79 1.68 -0.31
C PRO A 81 -21.40 3.16 -0.33
N ASP A 82 -21.18 3.77 0.83
CA ASP A 82 -20.84 5.18 0.95
C ASP A 82 -19.44 5.46 0.41
N LEU A 83 -18.46 4.61 0.73
CA LEU A 83 -17.09 4.74 0.22
C LEU A 83 -17.02 4.54 -1.29
N ARG A 84 -17.77 3.61 -1.86
CA ARG A 84 -17.83 3.41 -3.33
C ARG A 84 -18.37 4.67 -4.02
N SER A 85 -19.44 5.24 -3.50
CA SER A 85 -20.02 6.48 -4.03
C SER A 85 -19.06 7.64 -3.90
N PHE A 86 -18.43 7.79 -2.73
CA PHE A 86 -17.42 8.82 -2.47
C PHE A 86 -16.24 8.75 -3.44
N PHE A 87 -15.67 7.57 -3.66
CA PHE A 87 -14.55 7.41 -4.60
C PHE A 87 -14.96 7.66 -6.04
N ALA A 88 -16.13 7.17 -6.46
CA ALA A 88 -16.63 7.41 -7.81
C ALA A 88 -16.79 8.92 -8.08
N GLU A 89 -17.48 9.64 -7.20
CA GLU A 89 -17.66 11.09 -7.30
C GLU A 89 -16.34 11.86 -7.29
N TRP A 90 -15.42 11.50 -6.37
CA TRP A 90 -14.11 12.14 -6.27
C TRP A 90 -13.30 12.06 -7.56
N ILE A 91 -13.28 10.86 -8.16
CA ILE A 91 -12.52 10.58 -9.39
C ILE A 91 -13.22 11.19 -10.62
N GLU A 92 -14.55 11.13 -10.69
CA GLU A 92 -15.34 11.76 -11.76
C GLU A 92 -15.20 13.28 -11.79
N ASP A 93 -15.11 13.91 -10.62
CA ASP A 93 -14.88 15.35 -10.49
C ASP A 93 -13.44 15.77 -10.83
N GLY A 94 -12.54 14.80 -11.05
CA GLY A 94 -11.13 15.04 -11.36
C GLY A 94 -10.37 15.71 -10.22
N LYS A 95 -10.80 15.50 -8.98
CA LYS A 95 -10.13 16.03 -7.79
C LYS A 95 -8.76 15.37 -7.61
N GLU A 96 -7.83 16.13 -7.06
CA GLU A 96 -6.46 15.66 -6.82
C GLU A 96 -6.44 14.51 -5.82
N ILE A 97 -5.67 13.47 -6.15
CA ILE A 97 -5.50 12.27 -5.33
C ILE A 97 -4.34 12.47 -4.35
N VAL A 98 -3.13 12.69 -4.90
CA VAL A 98 -1.90 12.95 -4.15
C VAL A 98 -1.10 14.00 -4.88
N SER A 99 -0.66 15.03 -4.18
CA SER A 99 0.27 16.03 -4.74
C SER A 99 1.69 15.43 -4.82
N PRO A 100 2.42 15.63 -5.92
CA PRO A 100 3.75 15.05 -6.09
C PRO A 100 4.71 15.58 -5.02
N VAL A 101 5.27 14.68 -4.23
CA VAL A 101 6.39 14.95 -3.32
C VAL A 101 7.68 14.73 -4.10
N LYS A 102 8.60 15.69 -4.08
CA LYS A 102 9.93 15.49 -4.65
C LYS A 102 10.67 14.40 -3.88
N GLU A 103 10.85 13.23 -4.50
CA GLU A 103 11.74 12.20 -4.00
C GLU A 103 13.19 12.69 -4.03
N LEU A 104 13.92 12.44 -2.94
CA LEU A 104 15.36 12.62 -2.88
C LEU A 104 16.02 11.51 -3.72
N SER A 105 17.04 11.90 -4.48
CA SER A 105 17.77 11.07 -5.46
C SER A 105 18.24 9.72 -4.90
N PRO A 106 18.28 8.65 -5.71
CA PRO A 106 18.81 7.36 -5.27
C PRO A 106 20.31 7.47 -4.96
N GLU A 107 20.68 7.08 -3.72
CA GLU A 107 22.06 6.80 -3.35
C GLU A 107 22.58 5.62 -4.18
N GLN A 108 23.91 5.52 -4.36
CA GLN A 108 24.57 4.51 -5.19
C GLN A 108 24.23 3.10 -4.70
N GLU A 109 23.34 2.43 -5.42
CA GLU A 109 22.92 1.05 -5.13
C GLU A 109 24.04 0.05 -5.44
N THR A 110 24.26 -0.90 -4.51
CA THR A 110 25.14 -2.04 -4.75
C THR A 110 24.48 -3.07 -5.68
N GLU A 111 25.29 -3.96 -6.29
CA GLU A 111 24.74 -5.06 -7.13
C GLU A 111 23.83 -6.01 -6.35
N ILE A 112 24.13 -6.23 -5.07
CA ILE A 112 23.34 -7.08 -4.17
C ILE A 112 21.98 -6.41 -3.90
N GLU A 113 21.96 -5.14 -3.57
CA GLU A 113 20.70 -4.39 -3.35
C GLU A 113 19.83 -4.37 -4.59
N ARG A 114 20.41 -4.17 -5.78
CA ARG A 114 19.68 -4.22 -7.04
C ARG A 114 19.04 -5.59 -7.28
N LYS A 115 19.77 -6.68 -7.01
CA LYS A 115 19.26 -8.04 -7.12
C LYS A 115 18.13 -8.32 -6.13
N ILE A 116 18.26 -7.86 -4.89
CA ILE A 116 17.21 -7.97 -3.86
C ILE A 116 15.96 -7.22 -4.30
N LYS A 117 16.09 -5.96 -4.75
CA LYS A 117 14.96 -5.16 -5.26
C LYS A 117 14.25 -5.85 -6.41
N GLN A 118 14.99 -6.39 -7.39
CA GLN A 118 14.41 -7.11 -8.51
C GLN A 118 13.64 -8.35 -8.08
N LEU A 119 14.17 -9.14 -7.13
CA LEU A 119 13.47 -10.32 -6.60
C LEU A 119 12.18 -9.94 -5.85
N LEU A 120 12.20 -8.85 -5.09
CA LEU A 120 11.01 -8.33 -4.43
C LEU A 120 9.97 -7.86 -5.47
N GLU A 121 10.40 -7.17 -6.51
CA GLU A 121 9.55 -6.69 -7.60
C GLU A 121 8.86 -7.84 -8.35
N ASP A 122 9.64 -8.88 -8.72
CA ASP A 122 9.16 -9.96 -9.58
C ASP A 122 8.30 -10.99 -8.83
N HIS A 123 8.57 -11.24 -7.55
CA HIS A 123 8.00 -12.37 -6.81
C HIS A 123 7.14 -11.98 -5.60
N VAL A 124 7.39 -10.84 -4.98
CA VAL A 124 6.72 -10.43 -3.74
C VAL A 124 5.68 -9.36 -3.98
N LYS A 125 6.05 -8.33 -4.71
CA LYS A 125 5.22 -7.16 -4.99
C LYS A 125 3.85 -7.50 -5.57
N PRO A 126 3.72 -8.38 -6.60
CA PRO A 126 2.42 -8.72 -7.15
C PRO A 126 1.45 -9.35 -6.13
N ALA A 127 1.95 -10.21 -5.25
CA ALA A 127 1.13 -10.83 -4.21
C ALA A 127 0.67 -9.82 -3.16
N VAL A 128 1.59 -8.94 -2.73
CA VAL A 128 1.31 -7.89 -1.74
C VAL A 128 0.32 -6.86 -2.29
N GLU A 129 0.42 -6.51 -3.58
CA GLU A 129 -0.53 -5.61 -4.25
C GLU A 129 -1.92 -6.22 -4.40
N MET A 130 -2.01 -7.52 -4.66
CA MET A 130 -3.30 -8.24 -4.66
C MET A 130 -4.00 -8.14 -3.31
N ASP A 131 -3.23 -8.19 -2.23
CA ASP A 131 -3.71 -8.07 -0.85
C ASP A 131 -3.97 -6.61 -0.42
N GLY A 132 -3.83 -5.65 -1.31
CA GLY A 132 -4.12 -4.23 -1.05
C GLY A 132 -3.03 -3.50 -0.29
N GLY A 133 -1.79 -3.98 -0.36
CA GLY A 133 -0.63 -3.36 0.24
C GLY A 133 0.51 -3.14 -0.74
N ALA A 134 1.66 -2.75 -0.24
CA ALA A 134 2.93 -2.68 -0.97
C ALA A 134 4.10 -3.05 -0.07
N ILE A 135 5.23 -3.36 -0.72
CA ILE A 135 6.50 -3.62 -0.07
C ILE A 135 7.58 -2.79 -0.73
N ASP A 136 8.38 -2.10 0.09
CA ASP A 136 9.53 -1.33 -0.37
C ASP A 136 10.81 -1.83 0.28
N PHE A 137 11.87 -1.91 -0.52
CA PHE A 137 13.21 -2.13 -0.01
C PHE A 137 13.73 -0.87 0.69
N LYS A 138 14.35 -1.01 1.86
CA LYS A 138 14.94 0.10 2.61
C LYS A 138 16.46 0.04 2.66
N SER A 139 17.01 -1.08 3.08
CA SER A 139 18.47 -1.25 3.18
C SER A 139 18.88 -2.72 3.16
N PHE A 140 20.16 -2.95 2.85
CA PHE A 140 20.85 -4.22 3.06
C PHE A 140 22.16 -3.96 3.79
N GLU A 141 22.26 -4.41 5.01
CA GLU A 141 23.46 -4.25 5.84
C GLU A 141 23.76 -5.52 6.64
N ASN A 142 25.01 -5.96 6.61
CA ASN A 142 25.48 -7.12 7.41
C ASN A 142 24.61 -8.37 7.28
N GLY A 143 24.14 -8.68 6.06
CA GLY A 143 23.27 -9.83 5.81
C GLY A 143 21.78 -9.60 6.17
N VAL A 144 21.42 -8.43 6.69
CA VAL A 144 20.05 -8.08 7.06
C VAL A 144 19.41 -7.25 5.95
N VAL A 145 18.32 -7.75 5.38
CA VAL A 145 17.47 -6.99 4.45
C VAL A 145 16.35 -6.33 5.22
N THR A 146 16.24 -5.04 5.11
CA THR A 146 15.17 -4.26 5.71
C THR A 146 14.15 -3.88 4.65
N VAL A 147 12.88 -4.21 4.88
CA VAL A 147 11.74 -3.87 4.01
C VAL A 147 10.68 -3.12 4.79
N GLU A 148 9.96 -2.25 4.10
CA GLU A 148 8.79 -1.56 4.64
C GLU A 148 7.53 -2.13 4.03
N LEU A 149 6.59 -2.53 4.88
CA LEU A 149 5.26 -2.98 4.48
C LEU A 149 4.27 -1.82 4.61
N LYS A 150 3.43 -1.63 3.58
CA LYS A 150 2.45 -0.55 3.48
C LYS A 150 1.04 -1.10 3.26
N GLY A 151 0.05 -0.27 3.54
CA GLY A 151 -1.36 -0.60 3.32
C GLY A 151 -1.87 -1.73 4.21
N SER A 152 -2.70 -2.62 3.67
CA SER A 152 -3.31 -3.73 4.43
C SER A 152 -2.30 -4.72 5.03
N CYS A 153 -1.07 -4.77 4.50
CA CYS A 153 0.00 -5.64 5.00
C CYS A 153 0.68 -5.06 6.25
N SER A 154 0.49 -3.77 6.56
CA SER A 154 0.94 -3.17 7.80
C SER A 154 -0.09 -3.39 8.90
N GLY A 155 0.33 -3.92 10.06
CA GLY A 155 -0.53 -4.05 11.24
C GLY A 155 -1.33 -5.36 11.39
N CYS A 156 -1.17 -6.34 10.47
CA CYS A 156 -1.75 -7.67 10.66
C CYS A 156 -0.67 -8.67 11.12
N PRO A 157 -0.61 -9.08 12.41
CA PRO A 157 0.49 -9.89 12.93
C PRO A 157 0.67 -11.24 12.22
N SER A 158 -0.42 -11.88 11.83
CA SER A 158 -0.39 -13.20 11.16
C SER A 158 0.11 -13.13 9.72
N SER A 159 -0.31 -12.13 8.96
CA SER A 159 0.13 -11.93 7.57
C SER A 159 1.59 -11.45 7.53
N THR A 160 1.98 -10.57 8.45
CA THR A 160 3.35 -10.03 8.52
C THR A 160 4.37 -11.13 8.79
N MET A 161 4.11 -12.05 9.72
CA MET A 161 5.02 -13.17 10.00
C MET A 161 5.14 -14.13 8.83
N THR A 162 4.04 -14.50 8.19
CA THR A 162 4.03 -15.41 7.05
C THR A 162 4.74 -14.78 5.85
N LEU A 163 4.45 -13.53 5.57
CA LEU A 163 5.07 -12.78 4.48
C LEU A 163 6.58 -12.60 4.70
N LYS A 164 6.99 -12.18 5.90
CA LYS A 164 8.40 -12.06 6.30
C LYS A 164 9.16 -13.38 6.09
N SER A 165 8.62 -14.50 6.58
CA SER A 165 9.25 -15.81 6.44
C SER A 165 9.35 -16.25 4.98
N GLY A 166 8.33 -15.97 4.18
CA GLY A 166 8.32 -16.25 2.74
C GLY A 166 9.39 -15.45 1.99
N ILE A 167 9.49 -14.16 2.27
CA ILE A 167 10.50 -13.26 1.69
C ILE A 167 11.92 -13.70 2.10
N GLU A 168 12.13 -13.98 3.38
CA GLU A 168 13.41 -14.44 3.91
C GLU A 168 13.88 -15.73 3.22
N ASN A 169 13.01 -16.73 3.10
CA ASN A 169 13.32 -17.98 2.43
C ASN A 169 13.64 -17.78 0.93
N LEU A 170 12.91 -16.92 0.25
CA LEU A 170 13.16 -16.56 -1.15
C LEU A 170 14.53 -15.91 -1.31
N LEU A 171 14.80 -14.88 -0.52
CA LEU A 171 16.03 -14.10 -0.62
C LEU A 171 17.26 -14.95 -0.24
N LYS A 172 17.22 -15.71 0.85
CA LYS A 172 18.32 -16.63 1.24
C LYS A 172 18.67 -17.63 0.14
N ARG A 173 17.68 -18.11 -0.59
CA ARG A 173 17.89 -19.07 -1.68
C ARG A 173 18.51 -18.43 -2.92
N MET A 174 18.18 -17.19 -3.21
CA MET A 174 18.57 -16.49 -4.44
C MET A 174 19.75 -15.54 -4.25
N VAL A 175 20.00 -15.10 -3.01
CA VAL A 175 21.06 -14.17 -2.61
C VAL A 175 21.72 -14.74 -1.34
N PRO A 176 22.80 -15.52 -1.49
CA PRO A 176 23.45 -16.20 -0.35
C PRO A 176 23.96 -15.25 0.74
N GLU A 177 24.17 -13.99 0.43
CA GLU A 177 24.61 -12.94 1.35
C GLU A 177 23.51 -12.52 2.34
N VAL A 178 22.24 -12.88 2.10
CA VAL A 178 21.11 -12.56 2.98
C VAL A 178 21.01 -13.59 4.11
N GLU A 179 21.12 -13.11 5.35
CA GLU A 179 21.00 -13.93 6.56
C GLU A 179 19.61 -13.83 7.20
N THR A 180 18.99 -12.65 7.15
CA THR A 180 17.65 -12.41 7.70
C THR A 180 16.93 -11.27 7.01
N VAL A 181 15.61 -11.21 7.19
CA VAL A 181 14.77 -10.12 6.72
C VAL A 181 14.08 -9.46 7.91
N GLU A 182 14.14 -8.14 7.98
CA GLU A 182 13.37 -7.34 8.93
C GLU A 182 12.30 -6.54 8.19
N ALA A 183 11.09 -6.56 8.72
CA ALA A 183 9.96 -5.83 8.15
C ALA A 183 9.52 -4.72 9.10
N TYR A 184 9.54 -3.49 8.60
CA TYR A 184 8.94 -2.33 9.28
C TYR A 184 7.53 -2.10 8.75
N GLY A 185 6.70 -1.49 9.57
CA GLY A 185 5.33 -1.17 9.21
C GLY A 185 4.31 -1.85 10.12
N VAL A 186 4.84 -2.51 11.13
CA VAL A 186 4.03 -3.09 12.23
C VAL A 186 3.89 -2.09 13.35
#